data_4e7af50f7aa344dec711d27d8424931e
#
_entry.id   4e7af50f7aa344dec711d27d8424931e
#
_cell.length_a   1.000
_cell.length_b   1.000
_cell.length_c   1.000
_cell.angle_alpha   90.00
_cell.angle_beta   90.00
_cell.angle_gamma   90.00
#
_symmetry.space_group_name_H-M   'P 1'
#
loop_
_entity.id
_entity.type
_entity.pdbx_description
1 polymer ?
#
loop_
_entity_poly.entity_id
_entity_poly.type
_entity_poly.pdbx_seq_one_letter_code
_entity_poly.pdbx_strand_id
1 'polypeptide(L)'
;VTPSSTRPIRLLVVDDSAYNRRNIADVFADHPEVEVVGKAADGEEALKLVTLLKPDVVTLDLEMPRMDGFTFLRILAATVPTPVIVVSSYSQRENVFKALELGALDFVAKPDRLTPDATEVREELLKKVLLVRSLRPSFVPRSLVRRNGSGAFAADGTPTGFDPAPVRVLAPYRPPKCVVAIASSTGGPSALLQLFARFPATTMAAFVVAQHMPDKFTRTFAERLDKRGAVRTVEATDGDLLAPATGFICPGRKCMEMVQKGAELRLRVGPSAPTDRYVPSANRLFKSVAPLGAACIGVILTGMGDDGLEGARAIRDAGGVIIAESHETAIVNGMPGAAVRAGLASEVLPLPSIGEYLSKF
;
A
#
# COMPACT_ATOMS: atom_id res chain seq x y z
N VAL A 1 2.39 -24.98 27.54
CA VAL A 1 1.43 -24.51 26.54
C VAL A 1 1.74 -25.29 25.27
N THR A 2 0.92 -26.30 24.97
CA THR A 2 0.98 -27.09 23.73
C THR A 2 0.71 -26.13 22.55
N PRO A 3 1.52 -26.15 21.48
CA PRO A 3 1.20 -25.35 20.28
C PRO A 3 -0.09 -25.90 19.69
N SER A 4 -1.08 -25.05 19.58
CA SER A 4 -2.29 -25.28 18.79
C SER A 4 -1.83 -25.71 17.39
N SER A 5 -2.11 -26.95 16.97
CA SER A 5 -1.76 -27.46 15.64
C SER A 5 -2.66 -26.80 14.60
N THR A 6 -2.33 -25.56 14.25
CA THR A 6 -2.94 -24.91 13.09
C THR A 6 -2.38 -25.59 11.86
N ARG A 7 -3.27 -26.11 10.99
CA ARG A 7 -2.86 -26.70 9.71
C ARG A 7 -1.97 -25.72 8.93
N PRO A 8 -1.04 -26.20 8.11
CA PRO A 8 -0.24 -25.32 7.25
C PRO A 8 -1.12 -24.54 6.29
N ILE A 9 -0.67 -23.33 5.92
CA ILE A 9 -1.29 -22.48 4.89
C ILE A 9 -1.07 -23.16 3.55
N ARG A 10 -2.13 -23.39 2.81
CA ARG A 10 -2.12 -24.03 1.50
C ARG A 10 -1.88 -22.99 0.42
N LEU A 11 -0.70 -23.00 -0.18
CA LEU A 11 -0.26 -22.05 -1.20
C LEU A 11 -0.34 -22.65 -2.60
N LEU A 12 -0.98 -21.95 -3.53
CA LEU A 12 -0.89 -22.21 -4.96
C LEU A 12 0.06 -21.21 -5.62
N VAL A 13 1.05 -21.69 -6.35
CA VAL A 13 2.04 -20.86 -7.06
C VAL A 13 1.68 -20.79 -8.54
N VAL A 14 1.46 -19.58 -9.07
CA VAL A 14 1.05 -19.35 -10.46
C VAL A 14 2.03 -18.39 -11.14
N ASP A 15 2.77 -18.89 -12.13
CA ASP A 15 3.76 -18.13 -12.93
C ASP A 15 4.05 -18.93 -14.20
N ASP A 16 4.24 -18.33 -15.35
CA ASP A 16 4.49 -19.04 -16.61
C ASP A 16 5.90 -19.64 -16.68
N SER A 17 6.87 -19.04 -16.01
CA SER A 17 8.24 -19.50 -15.93
C SER A 17 8.41 -20.65 -14.93
N ALA A 18 8.83 -21.81 -15.40
CA ALA A 18 9.15 -22.94 -14.53
C ALA A 18 10.27 -22.60 -13.51
N TYR A 19 11.20 -21.74 -13.89
CA TYR A 19 12.25 -21.24 -13.00
C TYR A 19 11.68 -20.40 -11.85
N ASN A 20 10.79 -19.43 -12.16
CA ASN A 20 10.15 -18.61 -11.14
C ASN A 20 9.26 -19.44 -10.22
N ARG A 21 8.44 -20.36 -10.78
CA ARG A 21 7.63 -21.27 -9.96
C ARG A 21 8.45 -22.05 -8.96
N ARG A 22 9.65 -22.50 -9.38
CA ARG A 22 10.57 -23.21 -8.49
C ARG A 22 11.14 -22.28 -7.43
N ASN A 23 11.65 -21.12 -7.81
CA ASN A 23 12.23 -20.16 -6.88
C ASN A 23 11.22 -19.68 -5.82
N ILE A 24 9.97 -19.45 -6.22
CA ILE A 24 8.89 -19.06 -5.29
C ILE A 24 8.59 -20.23 -4.34
N ALA A 25 8.45 -21.46 -4.85
CA ALA A 25 8.19 -22.63 -4.02
C ALA A 25 9.34 -22.91 -3.03
N ASP A 26 10.59 -22.71 -3.44
CA ASP A 26 11.79 -22.88 -2.61
C ASP A 26 11.85 -21.91 -1.41
N VAL A 27 11.09 -20.78 -1.46
CA VAL A 27 10.95 -19.88 -0.29
C VAL A 27 10.28 -20.60 0.88
N PHE A 28 9.40 -21.53 0.58
CA PHE A 28 8.52 -22.18 1.56
C PHE A 28 8.92 -23.64 1.86
N ALA A 29 9.93 -24.19 1.17
CA ALA A 29 10.27 -25.62 1.24
C ALA A 29 10.57 -26.11 2.68
N ASP A 30 11.24 -25.27 3.48
CA ASP A 30 11.62 -25.60 4.85
C ASP A 30 10.74 -24.94 5.91
N HIS A 31 9.61 -24.33 5.49
CA HIS A 31 8.75 -23.58 6.40
C HIS A 31 7.53 -24.41 6.85
N PRO A 32 7.47 -24.87 8.11
CA PRO A 32 6.44 -25.81 8.55
C PRO A 32 5.02 -25.27 8.52
N GLU A 33 4.86 -23.94 8.45
CA GLU A 33 3.56 -23.27 8.45
C GLU A 33 2.95 -23.08 7.05
N VAL A 34 3.68 -23.40 5.97
CA VAL A 34 3.22 -23.24 4.58
C VAL A 34 3.43 -24.50 3.78
N GLU A 35 2.40 -24.95 3.08
CA GLU A 35 2.43 -26.07 2.15
C GLU A 35 2.14 -25.60 0.73
N VAL A 36 3.07 -25.80 -0.20
CA VAL A 36 2.82 -25.56 -1.62
C VAL A 36 1.98 -26.71 -2.18
N VAL A 37 0.67 -26.51 -2.26
CA VAL A 37 -0.28 -27.57 -2.66
C VAL A 37 -0.40 -27.74 -4.17
N GLY A 38 0.06 -26.76 -4.97
CA GLY A 38 0.02 -26.85 -6.43
C GLY A 38 0.86 -25.76 -7.10
N LYS A 39 1.10 -25.97 -8.41
CA LYS A 39 1.81 -25.05 -9.29
C LYS A 39 1.05 -24.98 -10.60
N ALA A 40 0.83 -23.79 -11.15
CA ALA A 40 0.17 -23.56 -12.43
C ALA A 40 1.03 -22.71 -13.35
N ALA A 41 0.97 -22.95 -14.65
CA ALA A 41 1.73 -22.22 -15.67
C ALA A 41 0.94 -21.10 -16.34
N ASP A 42 -0.36 -20.99 -16.07
CA ASP A 42 -1.26 -19.96 -16.61
C ASP A 42 -2.55 -19.87 -15.79
N GLY A 43 -3.38 -18.88 -16.13
CA GLY A 43 -4.64 -18.63 -15.41
C GLY A 43 -5.69 -19.72 -15.57
N GLU A 44 -5.72 -20.46 -16.69
CA GLU A 44 -6.70 -21.54 -16.90
C GLU A 44 -6.38 -22.74 -16.02
N GLU A 45 -5.12 -23.14 -15.96
CA GLU A 45 -4.65 -24.19 -15.05
C GLU A 45 -4.86 -23.77 -13.59
N ALA A 46 -4.55 -22.50 -13.27
CA ALA A 46 -4.74 -21.95 -11.94
C ALA A 46 -6.21 -22.01 -11.48
N LEU A 47 -7.19 -21.67 -12.31
CA LEU A 47 -8.63 -21.76 -11.96
C LEU A 47 -9.06 -23.19 -11.66
N LYS A 48 -8.58 -24.16 -12.44
CA LYS A 48 -8.85 -25.59 -12.20
C LYS A 48 -8.29 -26.02 -10.84
N LEU A 49 -7.02 -25.64 -10.57
CA LEU A 49 -6.36 -26.00 -9.32
C LEU A 49 -6.94 -25.29 -8.10
N VAL A 50 -7.39 -24.03 -8.21
CA VAL A 50 -8.09 -23.33 -7.11
C VAL A 50 -9.36 -24.10 -6.72
N THR A 51 -10.14 -24.53 -7.69
CA THR A 51 -11.39 -25.29 -7.44
C THR A 51 -11.12 -26.64 -6.80
N LEU A 52 -10.10 -27.36 -7.29
CA LEU A 52 -9.73 -28.69 -6.85
C LEU A 52 -9.03 -28.68 -5.48
N LEU A 53 -8.03 -27.82 -5.33
CA LEU A 53 -7.14 -27.82 -4.19
C LEU A 53 -7.60 -26.90 -3.05
N LYS A 54 -8.46 -25.92 -3.33
CA LYS A 54 -8.96 -24.92 -2.37
C LYS A 54 -7.81 -24.30 -1.55
N PRO A 55 -6.86 -23.62 -2.20
CA PRO A 55 -5.75 -22.99 -1.51
C PRO A 55 -6.23 -21.86 -0.60
N ASP A 56 -5.47 -21.59 0.46
CA ASP A 56 -5.71 -20.45 1.37
C ASP A 56 -5.18 -19.13 0.77
N VAL A 57 -4.20 -19.23 -0.15
CA VAL A 57 -3.57 -18.09 -0.83
C VAL A 57 -2.99 -18.50 -2.17
N VAL A 58 -2.96 -17.55 -3.10
CA VAL A 58 -2.34 -17.71 -4.42
C VAL A 58 -1.23 -16.68 -4.57
N THR A 59 -0.03 -17.10 -5.00
CA THR A 59 0.96 -16.18 -5.59
C THR A 59 0.75 -16.16 -7.09
N LEU A 60 0.71 -14.97 -7.71
CA LEU A 60 0.26 -14.77 -9.08
C LEU A 60 1.22 -13.89 -9.88
N ASP A 61 1.71 -14.40 -10.99
CA ASP A 61 2.27 -13.57 -12.06
C ASP A 61 1.14 -12.95 -12.91
N LEU A 62 1.39 -11.75 -13.41
CA LEU A 62 0.40 -11.02 -14.22
C LEU A 62 0.51 -11.30 -15.71
N GLU A 63 1.71 -11.56 -16.21
CA GLU A 63 1.97 -11.79 -17.64
C GLU A 63 2.18 -13.27 -17.90
N MET A 64 1.13 -13.93 -18.33
CA MET A 64 1.13 -15.35 -18.65
C MET A 64 0.42 -15.62 -19.99
N PRO A 65 0.79 -16.70 -20.72
CA PRO A 65 0.11 -17.11 -21.93
C PRO A 65 -1.31 -17.63 -21.64
N ARG A 66 -2.15 -17.73 -22.66
CA ARG A 66 -3.53 -18.24 -22.65
C ARG A 66 -4.46 -17.36 -21.81
N MET A 67 -4.36 -17.42 -20.49
CA MET A 67 -5.10 -16.55 -19.58
C MET A 67 -4.14 -15.76 -18.71
N ASP A 68 -4.17 -14.43 -18.85
CA ASP A 68 -3.35 -13.51 -18.05
C ASP A 68 -3.82 -13.41 -16.60
N GLY A 69 -2.97 -12.87 -15.72
CA GLY A 69 -3.27 -12.72 -14.31
C GLY A 69 -4.43 -11.78 -14.02
N PHE A 70 -4.70 -10.79 -14.87
CA PHE A 70 -5.84 -9.88 -14.69
C PHE A 70 -7.17 -10.56 -14.94
N THR A 71 -7.22 -11.39 -15.96
CA THR A 71 -8.41 -12.20 -16.29
C THR A 71 -8.65 -13.23 -15.19
N PHE A 72 -7.58 -13.89 -14.73
CA PHE A 72 -7.64 -14.80 -13.59
C PHE A 72 -8.17 -14.10 -12.32
N LEU A 73 -7.65 -12.93 -11.94
CA LEU A 73 -8.12 -12.16 -10.78
C LEU A 73 -9.62 -11.84 -10.84
N ARG A 74 -10.12 -11.41 -12.02
CA ARG A 74 -11.54 -11.06 -12.18
C ARG A 74 -12.44 -12.28 -11.99
N ILE A 75 -12.05 -13.41 -12.57
CA ILE A 75 -12.83 -14.65 -12.46
C ILE A 75 -12.79 -15.17 -11.02
N LEU A 76 -11.60 -15.20 -10.42
CA LEU A 76 -11.41 -15.67 -9.05
C LEU A 76 -12.24 -14.86 -8.05
N ALA A 77 -12.22 -13.53 -8.15
CA ALA A 77 -12.99 -12.64 -7.28
C ALA A 77 -14.51 -12.85 -7.41
N ALA A 78 -14.98 -13.30 -8.58
CA ALA A 78 -16.40 -13.55 -8.83
C ALA A 78 -16.86 -14.96 -8.44
N THR A 79 -15.94 -15.93 -8.37
CA THR A 79 -16.28 -17.36 -8.19
C THR A 79 -15.86 -17.92 -6.84
N VAL A 80 -14.59 -17.87 -6.54
CA VAL A 80 -13.98 -18.42 -5.31
C VAL A 80 -13.03 -17.38 -4.73
N PRO A 81 -13.52 -16.40 -3.94
CA PRO A 81 -12.69 -15.34 -3.40
C PRO A 81 -11.54 -15.91 -2.57
N THR A 82 -10.35 -15.91 -3.14
CA THR A 82 -9.12 -16.39 -2.50
C THR A 82 -8.12 -15.23 -2.46
N PRO A 83 -7.42 -14.99 -1.34
CA PRO A 83 -6.36 -13.99 -1.25
C PRO A 83 -5.29 -14.21 -2.32
N VAL A 84 -4.92 -13.16 -3.05
CA VAL A 84 -3.88 -13.20 -4.09
C VAL A 84 -2.78 -12.22 -3.76
N ILE A 85 -1.54 -12.70 -3.74
CA ILE A 85 -0.32 -11.90 -3.66
C ILE A 85 0.30 -11.88 -5.05
N VAL A 86 0.39 -10.70 -5.65
CA VAL A 86 1.02 -10.55 -6.97
C VAL A 86 2.53 -10.65 -6.82
N VAL A 87 3.17 -11.47 -7.63
CA VAL A 87 4.64 -11.58 -7.68
C VAL A 87 5.09 -11.07 -9.05
N SER A 88 5.62 -9.85 -9.08
CA SER A 88 5.86 -9.11 -10.33
C SER A 88 7.31 -8.65 -10.47
N SER A 89 7.79 -8.56 -11.71
CA SER A 89 9.07 -7.93 -11.99
C SER A 89 9.00 -6.41 -11.86
N TYR A 90 10.14 -5.76 -11.65
CA TYR A 90 10.21 -4.31 -11.58
C TYR A 90 9.81 -3.58 -12.88
N SER A 91 9.84 -4.25 -14.02
CA SER A 91 9.38 -3.70 -15.30
C SER A 91 7.86 -3.56 -15.41
N GLN A 92 7.10 -4.26 -14.57
CA GLN A 92 5.64 -4.36 -14.61
C GLN A 92 4.92 -3.52 -13.54
N ARG A 93 5.57 -2.49 -13.02
CA ARG A 93 5.07 -1.68 -11.88
C ARG A 93 3.65 -1.15 -12.04
N GLU A 94 3.30 -0.67 -13.23
CA GLU A 94 1.93 -0.16 -13.50
C GLU A 94 0.88 -1.25 -13.41
N ASN A 95 1.23 -2.46 -13.84
CA ASN A 95 0.35 -3.63 -13.82
C ASN A 95 0.01 -4.07 -12.39
N VAL A 96 0.96 -3.93 -11.46
CA VAL A 96 0.75 -4.26 -10.04
C VAL A 96 -0.41 -3.46 -9.45
N PHE A 97 -0.44 -2.15 -9.64
CA PHE A 97 -1.51 -1.31 -9.08
C PHE A 97 -2.87 -1.59 -9.72
N LYS A 98 -2.90 -1.96 -11.01
CA LYS A 98 -4.11 -2.43 -11.65
C LYS A 98 -4.62 -3.76 -11.05
N ALA A 99 -3.70 -4.66 -10.70
CA ALA A 99 -4.06 -5.90 -10.03
C ALA A 99 -4.63 -5.67 -8.61
N LEU A 100 -4.06 -4.73 -7.85
CA LEU A 100 -4.60 -4.31 -6.55
C LEU A 100 -6.01 -3.73 -6.67
N GLU A 101 -6.30 -2.94 -7.71
CA GLU A 101 -7.65 -2.44 -8.00
C GLU A 101 -8.64 -3.55 -8.36
N LEU A 102 -8.16 -4.65 -8.96
CA LEU A 102 -8.96 -5.83 -9.27
C LEU A 102 -9.15 -6.76 -8.07
N GLY A 103 -8.57 -6.44 -6.92
CA GLY A 103 -8.77 -7.18 -5.68
C GLY A 103 -7.60 -8.05 -5.24
N ALA A 104 -6.41 -7.91 -5.83
CA ALA A 104 -5.22 -8.50 -5.24
C ALA A 104 -4.99 -7.94 -3.83
N LEU A 105 -4.58 -8.79 -2.91
CA LEU A 105 -4.34 -8.44 -1.51
C LEU A 105 -3.15 -7.51 -1.36
N ASP A 106 -2.04 -7.89 -2.00
CA ASP A 106 -0.77 -7.19 -1.95
C ASP A 106 0.13 -7.66 -3.10
N PHE A 107 1.35 -7.15 -3.15
CA PHE A 107 2.35 -7.57 -4.13
C PHE A 107 3.75 -7.69 -3.53
N VAL A 108 4.61 -8.44 -4.20
CA VAL A 108 6.04 -8.60 -3.90
C VAL A 108 6.82 -8.53 -5.20
N ALA A 109 8.03 -8.02 -5.17
CA ALA A 109 8.95 -8.14 -6.29
C ALA A 109 9.31 -9.62 -6.53
N LYS A 110 9.57 -10.03 -7.78
CA LYS A 110 10.01 -11.41 -8.07
C LYS A 110 11.35 -11.67 -7.37
N PRO A 111 11.48 -12.78 -6.62
CA PRO A 111 12.73 -13.15 -5.98
C PRO A 111 13.74 -13.57 -7.06
N ASP A 112 14.72 -12.74 -7.29
CA ASP A 112 15.85 -13.06 -8.18
C ASP A 112 17.09 -13.38 -7.33
N ARG A 113 17.59 -14.60 -7.45
CA ARG A 113 18.76 -15.09 -6.69
C ARG A 113 20.05 -14.31 -6.99
N LEU A 114 20.07 -13.58 -8.09
CA LEU A 114 21.24 -12.83 -8.54
C LEU A 114 21.26 -11.38 -8.02
N THR A 115 20.18 -10.93 -7.38
CA THR A 115 20.11 -9.56 -6.82
C THR A 115 20.59 -9.53 -5.37
N PRO A 116 21.25 -8.44 -4.93
CA PRO A 116 21.63 -8.27 -3.53
C PRO A 116 20.44 -8.37 -2.55
N ASP A 117 19.24 -8.05 -3.03
CA ASP A 117 17.99 -7.97 -2.24
C ASP A 117 17.22 -9.30 -2.18
N ALA A 118 17.76 -10.39 -2.76
CA ALA A 118 17.05 -11.67 -2.87
C ALA A 118 16.53 -12.19 -1.51
N THR A 119 17.30 -12.04 -0.45
CA THR A 119 16.92 -12.48 0.90
C THR A 119 15.76 -11.65 1.44
N GLU A 120 15.80 -10.32 1.30
CA GLU A 120 14.75 -9.42 1.76
C GLU A 120 13.42 -9.69 1.05
N VAL A 121 13.47 -9.91 -0.28
CA VAL A 121 12.29 -10.24 -1.09
C VAL A 121 11.68 -11.59 -0.67
N ARG A 122 12.51 -12.58 -0.38
CA ARG A 122 12.06 -13.90 0.10
C ARG A 122 11.37 -13.79 1.48
N GLU A 123 11.97 -13.03 2.39
CA GLU A 123 11.37 -12.75 3.70
C GLU A 123 10.06 -11.97 3.59
N GLU A 124 9.99 -10.98 2.69
CA GLU A 124 8.79 -10.22 2.45
C GLU A 124 7.66 -11.12 1.92
N LEU A 125 7.97 -11.98 0.95
CA LEU A 125 6.99 -12.94 0.40
C LEU A 125 6.49 -13.90 1.48
N LEU A 126 7.39 -14.46 2.29
CA LEU A 126 7.03 -15.33 3.40
C LEU A 126 6.12 -14.61 4.40
N LYS A 127 6.49 -13.42 4.84
CA LYS A 127 5.69 -12.60 5.77
C LYS A 127 4.29 -12.36 5.23
N LYS A 128 4.15 -12.02 3.94
CA LYS A 128 2.85 -11.75 3.30
C LYS A 128 1.99 -13.02 3.16
N VAL A 129 2.59 -14.17 2.89
CA VAL A 129 1.85 -15.45 2.86
C VAL A 129 1.38 -15.83 4.27
N LEU A 130 2.23 -15.73 5.28
CA LEU A 130 1.86 -16.02 6.67
C LEU A 130 0.75 -15.11 7.20
N LEU A 131 0.68 -13.88 6.68
CA LEU A 131 -0.35 -12.91 7.04
C LEU A 131 -1.77 -13.39 6.74
N VAL A 132 -1.96 -14.30 5.80
CA VAL A 132 -3.27 -14.82 5.42
C VAL A 132 -4.02 -15.43 6.63
N ARG A 133 -3.31 -15.95 7.63
CA ARG A 133 -3.91 -16.42 8.90
C ARG A 133 -4.60 -15.33 9.71
N SER A 134 -4.15 -14.09 9.56
CA SER A 134 -4.72 -12.94 10.27
C SER A 134 -5.83 -12.24 9.49
N LEU A 135 -6.09 -12.67 8.26
CA LEU A 135 -7.22 -12.18 7.48
C LEU A 135 -8.53 -12.67 8.11
N ARG A 136 -9.55 -11.86 8.01
CA ARG A 136 -10.87 -12.24 8.52
C ARG A 136 -11.46 -13.39 7.71
N PRO A 137 -12.26 -14.25 8.36
CA PRO A 137 -13.05 -15.25 7.64
C PRO A 137 -14.01 -14.65 6.59
N SER A 138 -14.41 -13.39 6.79
CA SER A 138 -15.27 -12.63 5.87
C SER A 138 -14.49 -11.80 4.84
N PHE A 139 -13.17 -11.95 4.76
CA PHE A 139 -12.38 -11.25 3.76
C PHE A 139 -12.79 -11.72 2.36
N VAL A 140 -13.39 -10.82 1.60
CA VAL A 140 -13.70 -11.01 0.19
C VAL A 140 -12.86 -10.00 -0.57
N PRO A 141 -11.93 -10.42 -1.45
CA PRO A 141 -11.23 -9.51 -2.33
C PRO A 141 -12.24 -8.66 -3.11
N ARG A 142 -12.26 -7.35 -2.88
CA ARG A 142 -13.19 -6.44 -3.55
C ARG A 142 -12.46 -5.70 -4.66
N SER A 143 -12.92 -5.89 -5.90
CA SER A 143 -12.50 -5.04 -7.00
C SER A 143 -12.93 -3.59 -6.73
N LEU A 144 -12.00 -2.64 -6.88
CA LEU A 144 -12.26 -1.20 -6.80
C LEU A 144 -12.92 -0.68 -8.09
N VAL A 145 -13.01 -1.53 -9.12
CA VAL A 145 -13.69 -1.20 -10.38
C VAL A 145 -15.19 -1.23 -10.14
N ARG A 146 -15.82 -0.06 -10.12
CA ARG A 146 -17.28 0.05 -10.08
C ARG A 146 -17.89 -0.69 -11.27
N ARG A 147 -18.81 -1.62 -11.01
CA ARG A 147 -19.75 -2.17 -12.00
C ARG A 147 -20.79 -1.08 -12.36
N ASN A 148 -20.39 -0.04 -13.06
CA ASN A 148 -21.35 0.86 -13.69
C ASN A 148 -21.03 0.94 -15.18
N GLY A 149 -22.02 0.49 -15.95
CA GLY A 149 -22.41 0.82 -17.31
C GLY A 149 -21.33 1.24 -18.29
N SER A 150 -21.22 0.47 -19.37
CA SER A 150 -20.79 0.86 -20.72
C SER A 150 -20.20 2.29 -20.87
N GLY A 151 -18.95 2.46 -20.52
CA GLY A 151 -18.13 3.59 -20.94
C GLY A 151 -17.01 3.04 -21.81
N ALA A 152 -17.10 3.26 -23.12
CA ALA A 152 -16.08 2.90 -24.08
C ALA A 152 -14.73 3.49 -23.65
N PHE A 153 -13.70 2.67 -23.59
CA PHE A 153 -12.32 3.13 -23.54
C PHE A 153 -12.03 3.81 -24.87
N ALA A 154 -11.89 5.14 -24.86
CA ALA A 154 -11.33 5.87 -25.98
C ALA A 154 -9.84 5.52 -26.08
N ALA A 155 -9.48 4.99 -27.23
CA ALA A 155 -8.10 4.77 -27.61
C ALA A 155 -7.39 6.11 -27.88
N ASP A 156 -6.12 6.14 -27.53
CA ASP A 156 -5.04 6.97 -28.04
C ASP A 156 -5.39 8.33 -28.66
N GLY A 157 -5.17 9.38 -27.89
CA GLY A 157 -4.92 10.70 -28.42
C GLY A 157 -3.55 11.18 -27.93
N THR A 158 -2.51 11.01 -28.76
CA THR A 158 -1.23 11.71 -28.60
C THR A 158 -1.47 13.21 -28.71
N PRO A 159 -1.12 14.02 -27.71
CA PRO A 159 -1.10 15.46 -27.90
C PRO A 159 0.22 15.85 -28.56
N THR A 160 0.16 16.13 -29.86
CA THR A 160 1.17 16.93 -30.55
C THR A 160 0.86 18.40 -30.30
N GLY A 161 1.73 19.08 -29.57
CA GLY A 161 1.65 20.54 -29.41
C GLY A 161 2.40 20.95 -28.13
N PHE A 162 3.70 21.27 -28.26
CA PHE A 162 4.40 22.04 -27.25
C PHE A 162 3.90 23.48 -27.33
N ASP A 163 2.91 23.84 -26.53
CA ASP A 163 2.64 25.23 -26.19
C ASP A 163 3.59 25.62 -25.03
N PRO A 164 4.34 26.72 -25.16
CA PRO A 164 5.19 27.16 -24.04
C PRO A 164 4.26 27.53 -22.88
N ALA A 165 4.43 26.76 -21.78
CA ALA A 165 3.66 27.00 -20.57
C ALA A 165 3.80 28.46 -20.14
N PRO A 166 2.70 29.15 -19.81
CA PRO A 166 2.76 30.53 -19.34
C PRO A 166 3.66 30.61 -18.11
N VAL A 167 4.49 31.64 -18.04
CA VAL A 167 5.32 31.98 -16.89
C VAL A 167 4.42 31.98 -15.65
N ARG A 168 4.45 30.92 -14.84
CA ARG A 168 3.72 30.86 -13.57
C ARG A 168 4.31 31.94 -12.68
N VAL A 169 3.62 33.02 -12.48
CA VAL A 169 3.85 33.88 -11.31
C VAL A 169 3.69 32.99 -10.10
N LEU A 170 4.80 32.69 -9.42
CA LEU A 170 4.80 31.86 -8.20
C LEU A 170 3.93 32.61 -7.18
N ALA A 171 2.73 32.10 -6.94
CA ALA A 171 1.91 32.62 -5.86
C ALA A 171 2.70 32.54 -4.54
N PRO A 172 2.57 33.53 -3.64
CA PRO A 172 3.27 33.51 -2.37
C PRO A 172 2.92 32.21 -1.62
N TYR A 173 3.90 31.60 -0.96
CA TYR A 173 3.72 30.39 -0.17
C TYR A 173 2.59 30.57 0.84
N ARG A 174 1.70 29.59 0.88
CA ARG A 174 0.65 29.47 1.89
C ARG A 174 0.83 28.14 2.60
N PRO A 175 1.05 28.12 3.92
CA PRO A 175 1.11 26.89 4.66
C PRO A 175 -0.24 26.18 4.64
N PRO A 176 -0.27 24.83 4.67
CA PRO A 176 -1.51 24.09 4.85
C PRO A 176 -2.11 24.37 6.24
N LYS A 177 -3.43 24.31 6.37
CA LYS A 177 -4.11 24.46 7.67
C LYS A 177 -3.84 23.28 8.59
N CYS A 178 -3.64 22.09 8.02
CA CYS A 178 -3.23 20.92 8.76
C CYS A 178 -2.31 20.02 7.91
N VAL A 179 -1.48 19.23 8.58
CA VAL A 179 -0.69 18.17 7.96
C VAL A 179 -1.26 16.83 8.39
N VAL A 180 -1.66 16.02 7.40
CA VAL A 180 -2.16 14.66 7.61
C VAL A 180 -1.02 13.69 7.32
N ALA A 181 -0.47 13.07 8.37
CA ALA A 181 0.56 12.04 8.25
C ALA A 181 -0.11 10.66 8.25
N ILE A 182 0.16 9.86 7.22
CA ILE A 182 -0.49 8.56 7.02
C ILE A 182 0.55 7.44 7.06
N ALA A 183 0.28 6.44 7.87
CA ALA A 183 1.07 5.20 7.99
C ALA A 183 0.27 4.02 7.41
N SER A 184 0.88 3.21 6.56
CA SER A 184 0.23 2.03 5.98
C SER A 184 1.25 0.98 5.50
N SER A 185 0.79 -0.27 5.37
CA SER A 185 1.60 -1.39 4.89
C SER A 185 0.77 -2.31 3.99
N THR A 186 0.64 -3.60 4.28
CA THR A 186 -0.17 -4.56 3.51
C THR A 186 -1.63 -4.11 3.41
N GLY A 187 -2.16 -4.08 2.20
CA GLY A 187 -3.48 -3.51 1.89
C GLY A 187 -3.51 -1.98 1.82
N GLY A 188 -2.43 -1.32 2.28
CA GLY A 188 -2.29 0.14 2.27
C GLY A 188 -2.44 0.78 0.90
N PRO A 189 -1.81 0.26 -0.16
CA PRO A 189 -1.96 0.86 -1.49
C PRO A 189 -3.41 0.92 -1.96
N SER A 190 -4.20 -0.14 -1.73
CA SER A 190 -5.64 -0.15 -2.05
C SER A 190 -6.43 0.83 -1.19
N ALA A 191 -6.11 0.95 0.09
CA ALA A 191 -6.74 1.90 1.01
C ALA A 191 -6.43 3.36 0.61
N LEU A 192 -5.17 3.67 0.30
CA LEU A 192 -4.73 5.00 -0.13
C LEU A 192 -5.37 5.41 -1.47
N LEU A 193 -5.49 4.49 -2.44
CA LEU A 193 -6.20 4.75 -3.70
C LEU A 193 -7.66 5.13 -3.47
N GLN A 194 -8.32 4.51 -2.48
CA GLN A 194 -9.70 4.84 -2.13
C GLN A 194 -9.81 6.19 -1.41
N LEU A 195 -8.87 6.51 -0.52
CA LEU A 195 -8.86 7.77 0.23
C LEU A 195 -8.58 8.95 -0.69
N PHE A 196 -7.50 8.89 -1.48
CA PHE A 196 -7.09 10.00 -2.35
C PHE A 196 -8.12 10.30 -3.44
N ALA A 197 -8.88 9.30 -3.90
CA ALA A 197 -9.99 9.51 -4.83
C ALA A 197 -11.17 10.32 -4.24
N ARG A 198 -11.19 10.56 -2.92
CA ARG A 198 -12.28 11.28 -2.22
C ARG A 198 -11.92 12.68 -1.80
N PHE A 199 -10.61 13.01 -1.73
CA PHE A 199 -10.19 14.33 -1.28
C PHE A 199 -10.54 15.41 -2.31
N PRO A 200 -11.15 16.52 -1.90
CA PRO A 200 -11.49 17.61 -2.81
C PRO A 200 -10.22 18.41 -3.18
N ALA A 201 -10.22 19.01 -4.39
CA ALA A 201 -9.14 19.92 -4.82
C ALA A 201 -9.03 21.18 -3.94
N THR A 202 -10.08 21.49 -3.19
CA THR A 202 -10.16 22.66 -2.30
C THR A 202 -9.64 22.37 -0.90
N THR A 203 -9.14 21.17 -0.62
CA THR A 203 -8.61 20.84 0.71
C THR A 203 -7.47 21.76 1.09
N MET A 204 -7.50 22.23 2.32
CA MET A 204 -6.42 23.02 2.91
C MET A 204 -5.38 22.15 3.64
N ALA A 205 -5.52 20.84 3.60
CA ALA A 205 -4.56 19.89 4.14
C ALA A 205 -3.40 19.61 3.18
N ALA A 206 -2.23 19.28 3.74
CA ALA A 206 -1.15 18.58 3.06
C ALA A 206 -1.07 17.14 3.59
N PHE A 207 -0.79 16.18 2.71
CA PHE A 207 -0.73 14.76 3.03
C PHE A 207 0.70 14.24 2.90
N VAL A 208 1.22 13.58 3.92
CA VAL A 208 2.54 12.95 3.94
C VAL A 208 2.39 11.48 4.30
N VAL A 209 2.87 10.58 3.46
CA VAL A 209 2.55 9.15 3.54
C VAL A 209 3.82 8.31 3.70
N ALA A 210 3.87 7.50 4.74
CA ALA A 210 4.82 6.41 4.92
C ALA A 210 4.10 5.09 4.61
N GLN A 211 4.20 4.63 3.35
CA GLN A 211 3.75 3.33 2.90
C GLN A 211 4.93 2.38 2.81
N HIS A 212 4.87 1.25 3.51
CA HIS A 212 5.89 0.20 3.35
C HIS A 212 5.77 -0.41 1.96
N MET A 213 6.73 -0.08 1.10
CA MET A 213 6.74 -0.46 -0.31
C MET A 213 8.18 -0.43 -0.85
N PRO A 214 8.56 -1.35 -1.77
CA PRO A 214 9.86 -1.30 -2.41
C PRO A 214 10.09 0.02 -3.18
N ASP A 215 11.33 0.52 -3.18
CA ASP A 215 11.74 1.81 -3.74
C ASP A 215 11.31 2.03 -5.20
N LYS A 216 11.39 0.98 -6.00
CA LYS A 216 11.04 1.07 -7.43
C LYS A 216 9.55 1.23 -7.72
N PHE A 217 8.68 1.10 -6.71
CA PHE A 217 7.23 1.20 -6.86
C PHE A 217 6.65 2.53 -6.35
N THR A 218 7.34 3.24 -5.47
CA THR A 218 6.82 4.42 -4.77
C THR A 218 6.50 5.57 -5.73
N ARG A 219 7.34 5.81 -6.73
CA ARG A 219 7.09 6.84 -7.76
C ARG A 219 5.86 6.53 -8.60
N THR A 220 5.76 5.31 -9.13
CA THR A 220 4.60 4.89 -9.95
C THR A 220 3.32 4.91 -9.12
N PHE A 221 3.42 4.60 -7.82
CA PHE A 221 2.29 4.69 -6.90
C PHE A 221 1.83 6.13 -6.69
N ALA A 222 2.75 7.07 -6.47
CA ALA A 222 2.43 8.49 -6.34
C ALA A 222 1.76 9.03 -7.60
N GLU A 223 2.29 8.72 -8.80
CA GLU A 223 1.69 9.08 -10.09
C GLU A 223 0.26 8.51 -10.26
N ARG A 224 0.02 7.33 -9.72
CA ARG A 224 -1.32 6.73 -9.78
C ARG A 224 -2.31 7.38 -8.82
N LEU A 225 -1.88 7.77 -7.64
CA LEU A 225 -2.70 8.57 -6.71
C LEU A 225 -3.03 9.93 -7.31
N ASP A 226 -2.05 10.60 -7.94
CA ASP A 226 -2.21 11.88 -8.63
C ASP A 226 -3.27 11.82 -9.74
N LYS A 227 -3.20 10.80 -10.59
CA LYS A 227 -4.18 10.58 -11.67
C LYS A 227 -5.59 10.24 -11.17
N ARG A 228 -5.72 9.70 -9.95
CA ARG A 228 -7.00 9.21 -9.43
C ARG A 228 -7.73 10.21 -8.55
N GLY A 229 -7.01 11.11 -7.92
CA GLY A 229 -7.53 12.10 -6.99
C GLY A 229 -7.39 13.53 -7.50
N ALA A 230 -7.91 14.47 -6.73
CA ALA A 230 -7.78 15.91 -7.00
C ALA A 230 -6.60 16.54 -6.22
N VAL A 231 -5.98 15.81 -5.31
CA VAL A 231 -4.78 16.21 -4.57
C VAL A 231 -3.56 15.90 -5.41
N ARG A 232 -2.75 16.92 -5.74
CA ARG A 232 -1.51 16.72 -6.48
C ARG A 232 -0.53 15.87 -5.65
N THR A 233 -0.23 14.69 -6.14
CA THR A 233 0.56 13.70 -5.40
C THR A 233 1.84 13.33 -6.13
N VAL A 234 2.97 13.39 -5.42
CA VAL A 234 4.30 13.07 -5.96
C VAL A 234 5.08 12.16 -4.99
N GLU A 235 6.08 11.46 -5.51
CA GLU A 235 7.11 10.88 -4.65
C GLU A 235 7.95 12.03 -4.07
N ALA A 236 8.14 12.01 -2.75
CA ALA A 236 8.81 13.10 -2.04
C ALA A 236 10.30 13.23 -2.40
N THR A 237 10.76 14.45 -2.52
CA THR A 237 12.17 14.80 -2.65
C THR A 237 12.63 15.70 -1.49
N ASP A 238 13.92 15.67 -1.20
CA ASP A 238 14.47 16.52 -0.12
C ASP A 238 14.27 18.00 -0.44
N GLY A 239 13.72 18.74 0.53
CA GLY A 239 13.41 20.17 0.37
C GLY A 239 12.02 20.49 -0.17
N ASP A 240 11.20 19.51 -0.55
CA ASP A 240 9.82 19.74 -1.00
C ASP A 240 9.02 20.56 0.01
N LEU A 241 8.21 21.48 -0.52
CA LEU A 241 7.42 22.43 0.26
C LEU A 241 5.98 21.91 0.42
N LEU A 242 5.51 21.80 1.66
CA LEU A 242 4.14 21.38 1.94
C LEU A 242 3.19 22.55 1.66
N ALA A 243 2.21 22.34 0.81
CA ALA A 243 1.18 23.30 0.46
C ALA A 243 -0.22 22.67 0.52
N PRO A 244 -1.30 23.46 0.59
CA PRO A 244 -2.66 22.93 0.48
C PRO A 244 -2.84 22.06 -0.76
N ALA A 245 -3.65 21.01 -0.64
CA ALA A 245 -3.96 20.04 -1.69
C ALA A 245 -2.74 19.37 -2.33
N THR A 246 -1.67 19.13 -1.54
CA THR A 246 -0.50 18.35 -1.97
C THR A 246 -0.36 17.06 -1.18
N GLY A 247 0.11 16.02 -1.85
CA GLY A 247 0.39 14.70 -1.28
C GLY A 247 1.83 14.27 -1.59
N PHE A 248 2.51 13.71 -0.61
CA PHE A 248 3.90 13.27 -0.73
C PHE A 248 4.03 11.84 -0.24
N ILE A 249 4.52 10.96 -1.12
CA ILE A 249 4.80 9.56 -0.79
C ILE A 249 6.28 9.42 -0.47
N CYS A 250 6.59 8.91 0.71
CA CYS A 250 7.97 8.65 1.09
C CYS A 250 8.61 7.64 0.12
N PRO A 251 9.79 7.93 -0.48
CA PRO A 251 10.49 6.97 -1.30
C PRO A 251 10.84 5.70 -0.52
N GLY A 252 10.75 4.54 -1.15
CA GLY A 252 11.22 3.30 -0.55
C GLY A 252 12.71 3.37 -0.19
N ARG A 253 13.13 2.56 0.79
CA ARG A 253 14.51 2.56 1.34
C ARG A 253 14.99 3.89 1.93
N LYS A 254 14.10 4.88 2.04
CA LYS A 254 14.38 6.18 2.68
C LYS A 254 13.37 6.45 3.80
N CYS A 255 13.68 7.47 4.58
CA CYS A 255 12.75 8.04 5.55
C CYS A 255 12.47 9.50 5.21
N MET A 256 11.25 9.93 5.53
CA MET A 256 10.76 11.28 5.29
C MET A 256 10.38 11.91 6.62
N GLU A 257 10.77 13.14 6.82
CA GLU A 257 10.46 13.94 8.02
C GLU A 257 10.02 15.34 7.58
N MET A 258 9.08 15.92 8.29
CA MET A 258 8.76 17.33 8.14
C MET A 258 9.73 18.18 8.97
N VAL A 259 10.21 19.27 8.39
CA VAL A 259 11.02 20.28 9.07
C VAL A 259 10.41 21.66 8.87
N GLN A 260 10.35 22.44 9.92
CA GLN A 260 9.88 23.83 9.86
C GLN A 260 11.06 24.80 9.72
N LYS A 261 11.00 25.66 8.72
CA LYS A 261 11.98 26.75 8.51
C LYS A 261 11.25 28.08 8.41
N GLY A 262 11.19 28.80 9.52
CA GLY A 262 10.36 30.01 9.63
C GLY A 262 8.87 29.67 9.44
N ALA A 263 8.23 30.29 8.46
CA ALA A 263 6.84 29.99 8.11
C ALA A 263 6.67 28.80 7.16
N GLU A 264 7.75 28.26 6.62
CA GLU A 264 7.71 27.20 5.63
C GLU A 264 7.79 25.81 6.28
N LEU A 265 6.89 24.91 5.86
CA LEU A 265 6.93 23.48 6.18
C LEU A 265 7.55 22.75 4.99
N ARG A 266 8.69 22.11 5.21
CA ARG A 266 9.43 21.39 4.16
C ARG A 266 9.63 19.93 4.54
N LEU A 267 9.87 19.10 3.55
CA LEU A 267 10.26 17.70 3.73
C LEU A 267 11.78 17.57 3.73
N ARG A 268 12.28 16.75 4.62
CA ARG A 268 13.61 16.17 4.59
C ARG A 268 13.49 14.71 4.23
N VAL A 269 14.11 14.31 3.13
CA VAL A 269 14.14 12.93 2.65
C VAL A 269 15.58 12.43 2.67
N GLY A 270 15.85 11.41 3.45
CA GLY A 270 17.20 10.91 3.65
C GLY A 270 17.26 9.40 3.89
N PRO A 271 18.45 8.86 4.10
CA PRO A 271 18.63 7.44 4.41
C PRO A 271 17.96 7.07 5.74
N SER A 272 17.66 5.79 5.88
CA SER A 272 17.25 5.21 7.16
C SER A 272 18.43 5.24 8.16
N ALA A 273 18.10 5.34 9.45
CA ALA A 273 19.06 5.14 10.52
C ALA A 273 19.13 3.66 10.92
N PRO A 274 20.24 3.17 11.49
CA PRO A 274 20.34 1.79 11.98
C PRO A 274 19.28 1.42 13.04
N THR A 275 18.69 2.42 13.68
CA THR A 275 17.61 2.26 14.66
C THR A 275 16.22 2.16 14.04
N ASP A 276 16.06 2.45 12.74
CA ASP A 276 14.79 2.35 12.06
C ASP A 276 14.44 0.88 11.80
N ARG A 277 13.48 0.35 12.54
CA ARG A 277 13.00 -1.01 12.38
C ARG A 277 12.20 -1.21 11.08
N TYR A 278 11.60 -0.15 10.59
CA TYR A 278 10.81 -0.11 9.36
C TYR A 278 11.32 0.99 8.44
N VAL A 279 11.33 0.73 7.14
CA VAL A 279 11.76 1.70 6.12
C VAL A 279 10.82 1.61 4.90
N PRO A 280 10.10 2.67 4.57
CA PRO A 280 10.00 3.98 5.27
C PRO A 280 9.53 3.85 6.71
N SER A 281 9.93 4.76 7.62
CA SER A 281 9.49 4.74 9.02
C SER A 281 8.32 5.69 9.27
N ALA A 282 7.16 5.15 9.60
CA ALA A 282 6.01 5.93 10.04
C ALA A 282 6.27 6.60 11.39
N ASN A 283 7.01 5.96 12.29
CA ASN A 283 7.40 6.56 13.57
C ASN A 283 8.19 7.85 13.40
N ARG A 284 9.18 7.87 12.48
CA ARG A 284 9.95 9.09 12.20
C ARG A 284 9.08 10.19 11.60
N LEU A 285 8.25 9.84 10.61
CA LEU A 285 7.33 10.78 9.99
C LEU A 285 6.41 11.40 11.03
N PHE A 286 5.74 10.61 11.85
CA PHE A 286 4.78 11.06 12.85
C PHE A 286 5.46 11.93 13.93
N LYS A 287 6.63 11.52 14.44
CA LYS A 287 7.41 12.32 15.38
C LYS A 287 7.77 13.69 14.80
N SER A 288 8.05 13.77 13.51
CA SER A 288 8.46 15.02 12.86
C SER A 288 7.31 16.02 12.66
N VAL A 289 6.07 15.54 12.52
CA VAL A 289 4.87 16.40 12.38
C VAL A 289 4.22 16.72 13.72
N ALA A 290 4.52 15.98 14.77
CA ALA A 290 3.97 16.18 16.12
C ALA A 290 4.09 17.63 16.64
N PRO A 291 5.20 18.38 16.41
CA PRO A 291 5.30 19.76 16.86
C PRO A 291 4.22 20.72 16.33
N LEU A 292 3.46 20.35 15.29
CA LEU A 292 2.33 21.13 14.79
C LEU A 292 1.11 21.13 15.75
N GLY A 293 1.12 20.26 16.77
CA GLY A 293 0.04 20.18 17.75
C GLY A 293 -1.32 19.90 17.10
N ALA A 294 -2.31 20.74 17.40
CA ALA A 294 -3.68 20.59 16.88
C ALA A 294 -3.79 20.68 15.33
N ALA A 295 -2.77 21.20 14.64
CA ALA A 295 -2.71 21.23 13.18
C ALA A 295 -2.13 19.93 12.58
N CYS A 296 -1.94 18.87 13.40
CA CYS A 296 -1.45 17.57 12.96
C CYS A 296 -2.51 16.48 13.16
N ILE A 297 -2.70 15.67 12.12
CA ILE A 297 -3.53 14.45 12.15
C ILE A 297 -2.65 13.27 11.73
N GLY A 298 -2.51 12.29 12.63
CA GLY A 298 -1.91 11.00 12.29
C GLY A 298 -3.00 9.99 11.90
N VAL A 299 -2.83 9.32 10.79
CA VAL A 299 -3.75 8.27 10.34
C VAL A 299 -2.99 6.95 10.22
N ILE A 300 -3.48 5.92 10.89
CA ILE A 300 -2.90 4.58 10.84
C ILE A 300 -3.88 3.66 10.13
N LEU A 301 -3.53 3.27 8.92
CA LEU A 301 -4.31 2.37 8.06
C LEU A 301 -3.85 0.92 8.21
N THR A 302 -4.52 0.06 7.45
CA THR A 302 -4.21 -1.35 7.31
C THR A 302 -2.71 -1.61 7.16
N GLY A 303 -2.21 -2.58 7.86
CA GLY A 303 -0.80 -2.97 7.82
C GLY A 303 -0.41 -3.95 8.92
N MET A 304 0.68 -4.65 8.69
CA MET A 304 1.30 -5.55 9.66
C MET A 304 2.27 -4.82 10.57
N GLY A 305 2.37 -5.27 11.82
CA GLY A 305 3.32 -4.72 12.80
C GLY A 305 2.76 -3.58 13.63
N ASP A 306 3.64 -2.69 14.05
CA ASP A 306 3.39 -1.64 15.02
C ASP A 306 4.07 -0.30 14.66
N ASP A 307 4.53 -0.13 13.41
CA ASP A 307 5.14 1.13 12.97
C ASP A 307 4.11 2.26 13.03
N GLY A 308 4.56 3.41 13.47
CA GLY A 308 3.73 4.58 13.75
C GLY A 308 3.24 4.67 15.19
N LEU A 309 3.39 3.62 16.03
CA LEU A 309 2.86 3.61 17.39
C LEU A 309 3.54 4.66 18.31
N GLU A 310 4.88 4.72 18.28
CA GLU A 310 5.62 5.72 19.06
C GLU A 310 5.38 7.14 18.52
N GLY A 311 5.29 7.27 17.21
CA GLY A 311 4.98 8.55 16.57
C GLY A 311 3.55 9.01 16.86
N ALA A 312 2.57 8.09 16.92
CA ALA A 312 1.21 8.38 17.33
C ALA A 312 1.14 8.93 18.76
N ARG A 313 1.94 8.36 19.67
CA ARG A 313 2.07 8.90 21.03
C ARG A 313 2.58 10.34 21.01
N ALA A 314 3.64 10.62 20.25
CA ALA A 314 4.19 11.97 20.14
C ALA A 314 3.16 12.97 19.60
N ILE A 315 2.35 12.60 18.58
CA ILE A 315 1.27 13.44 18.06
C ILE A 315 0.22 13.71 19.13
N ARG A 316 -0.21 12.69 19.87
CA ARG A 316 -1.20 12.83 20.95
C ARG A 316 -0.70 13.71 22.09
N ASP A 317 0.54 13.51 22.54
CA ASP A 317 1.16 14.27 23.60
C ASP A 317 1.31 15.76 23.23
N ALA A 318 1.45 16.05 21.92
CA ALA A 318 1.49 17.41 21.38
C ALA A 318 0.09 18.03 21.14
N GLY A 319 -1.00 17.32 21.41
CA GLY A 319 -2.37 17.81 21.22
C GLY A 319 -2.96 17.55 19.81
N GLY A 320 -2.29 16.73 18.99
CA GLY A 320 -2.81 16.29 17.70
C GLY A 320 -3.80 15.12 17.80
N VAL A 321 -4.39 14.77 16.67
CA VAL A 321 -5.42 13.72 16.56
C VAL A 321 -4.82 12.47 15.93
N ILE A 322 -5.17 11.29 16.44
CA ILE A 322 -4.85 9.99 15.84
C ILE A 322 -6.13 9.29 15.42
N ILE A 323 -6.19 8.93 14.14
CA ILE A 323 -7.28 8.14 13.55
C ILE A 323 -6.71 6.76 13.19
N ALA A 324 -7.32 5.71 13.73
CA ALA A 324 -7.01 4.34 13.36
C ALA A 324 -8.10 3.77 12.44
N GLU A 325 -7.71 3.09 11.38
CA GLU A 325 -8.66 2.36 10.55
C GLU A 325 -9.32 1.26 11.39
N SER A 326 -10.66 1.20 11.34
CA SER A 326 -11.40 0.19 12.08
C SER A 326 -11.13 -1.21 11.52
N HIS A 327 -11.28 -2.20 12.38
CA HIS A 327 -11.17 -3.61 11.99
C HIS A 327 -12.19 -4.00 10.90
N GLU A 328 -13.22 -3.22 10.65
CA GLU A 328 -14.25 -3.50 9.62
C GLU A 328 -13.71 -3.35 8.20
N THR A 329 -12.77 -2.45 7.97
CA THR A 329 -12.22 -2.17 6.65
C THR A 329 -10.73 -2.48 6.52
N ALA A 330 -9.98 -2.41 7.63
CA ALA A 330 -8.57 -2.78 7.61
C ALA A 330 -8.38 -4.23 7.16
N ILE A 331 -7.72 -4.45 6.04
CA ILE A 331 -7.41 -5.79 5.54
C ILE A 331 -6.58 -6.54 6.59
N VAL A 332 -5.58 -5.85 7.13
CA VAL A 332 -4.71 -6.32 8.20
C VAL A 332 -4.79 -5.36 9.38
N ASN A 333 -5.37 -5.80 10.48
CA ASN A 333 -5.55 -4.98 11.68
C ASN A 333 -4.34 -5.05 12.63
N GLY A 334 -3.11 -5.08 12.07
CA GLY A 334 -1.87 -5.06 12.87
C GLY A 334 -1.56 -3.67 13.39
N MET A 335 -1.16 -2.76 12.48
CA MET A 335 -0.81 -1.37 12.79
C MET A 335 -1.96 -0.59 13.44
N PRO A 336 -3.17 -0.52 12.85
CA PRO A 336 -4.26 0.23 13.48
C PRO A 336 -4.71 -0.42 14.78
N GLY A 337 -4.78 -1.75 14.86
CA GLY A 337 -5.10 -2.48 16.09
C GLY A 337 -4.08 -2.25 17.20
N ALA A 338 -2.79 -2.08 16.88
CA ALA A 338 -1.76 -1.75 17.86
C ALA A 338 -2.02 -0.37 18.48
N ALA A 339 -2.36 0.63 17.66
CA ALA A 339 -2.70 1.98 18.14
C ALA A 339 -3.95 1.99 19.03
N VAL A 340 -4.96 1.20 18.67
CA VAL A 340 -6.19 1.04 19.45
C VAL A 340 -5.89 0.39 20.81
N ARG A 341 -5.18 -0.75 20.81
CA ARG A 341 -4.79 -1.45 22.06
C ARG A 341 -3.93 -0.60 22.98
N ALA A 342 -3.10 0.28 22.43
CA ALA A 342 -2.27 1.20 23.21
C ALA A 342 -3.03 2.44 23.70
N GLY A 343 -4.35 2.57 23.40
CA GLY A 343 -5.17 3.74 23.80
C GLY A 343 -4.76 5.05 23.11
N LEU A 344 -4.08 4.97 21.96
CA LEU A 344 -3.58 6.15 21.24
C LEU A 344 -4.57 6.68 20.20
N ALA A 345 -5.48 5.85 19.68
CA ALA A 345 -6.48 6.30 18.72
C ALA A 345 -7.49 7.26 19.38
N SER A 346 -7.61 8.47 18.83
CA SER A 346 -8.67 9.42 19.17
C SER A 346 -10.00 8.98 18.56
N GLU A 347 -9.92 8.47 17.33
CA GLU A 347 -11.04 7.95 16.55
C GLU A 347 -10.67 6.60 15.95
N VAL A 348 -11.65 5.69 15.88
CA VAL A 348 -11.53 4.40 15.18
C VAL A 348 -12.63 4.35 14.13
N LEU A 349 -12.25 4.52 12.88
CA LEU A 349 -13.21 4.75 11.80
C LEU A 349 -13.00 3.75 10.64
N PRO A 350 -14.08 3.29 9.97
CA PRO A 350 -13.93 2.58 8.71
C PRO A 350 -13.36 3.50 7.64
N LEU A 351 -12.63 2.93 6.67
CA LEU A 351 -11.91 3.67 5.64
C LEU A 351 -12.75 4.75 4.92
N PRO A 352 -14.03 4.51 4.53
CA PRO A 352 -14.86 5.55 3.95
C PRO A 352 -15.08 6.76 4.86
N SER A 353 -15.26 6.53 6.16
CA SER A 353 -15.48 7.59 7.15
C SER A 353 -14.20 8.35 7.48
N ILE A 354 -13.02 7.72 7.36
CA ILE A 354 -11.73 8.43 7.40
C ILE A 354 -11.67 9.44 6.25
N GLY A 355 -12.05 9.03 5.04
CA GLY A 355 -12.11 9.92 3.88
C GLY A 355 -13.06 11.11 4.09
N GLU A 356 -14.24 10.87 4.64
CA GLU A 356 -15.22 11.92 4.98
C GLU A 356 -14.70 12.86 6.06
N TYR A 357 -14.03 12.33 7.08
CA TYR A 357 -13.43 13.13 8.15
C TYR A 357 -12.36 14.07 7.58
N LEU A 358 -11.43 13.54 6.78
CA LEU A 358 -10.32 14.32 6.23
C LEU A 358 -10.74 15.30 5.13
N SER A 359 -11.87 15.08 4.47
CA SER A 359 -12.41 16.00 3.44
C SER A 359 -12.96 17.32 4.00
N LYS A 360 -13.05 17.44 5.33
CA LYS A 360 -13.51 18.68 6.01
C LYS A 360 -12.44 19.77 6.13
N PHE A 361 -11.19 19.43 5.85
CA PHE A 361 -10.04 20.32 6.00
C PHE A 361 -9.61 21.01 4.67
#